data_679563bbf3df49e63992696ed0b005b3
#
_entry.id   679563bbf3df49e63992696ed0b005b3
#
_cell.length_a   1.000
_cell.length_b   1.000
_cell.length_c   1.000
_cell.angle_alpha   90.00
_cell.angle_beta   90.00
_cell.angle_gamma   90.00
#
_symmetry.space_group_name_H-M   'P 1'
#
loop_
_entity.id
_entity.type
_entity.pdbx_description
1 polymer ?
#
loop_
_entity_poly.entity_id
_entity_poly.type
_entity_poly.pdbx_seq_one_letter_code
_entity_poly.pdbx_strand_id
1 'polypeptide(L)'
;TASTKPLLVTMLILLAASAALCWQTMLGGLAGLINMRRGNTADTMPAMAAVASILQCIMFLAKPEWYNPATLCLMTGPAALLLCGNAAGKAIDAHTIRDNFTLVSAGMDHAVAYRLKDAGVLRTVTAGLAEPRPNVLVSRPTRLMKGFLAGSESRRTSDKNQQQFARILLGCGVAAFLFTLLYRKDAG
;
A
#
# COMPACT_ATOMS: atom_id res chain seq x y z
N THR A 1 -10.45 30.74 20.88
CA THR A 1 -10.84 30.60 19.44
C THR A 1 -9.81 31.20 18.48
N ALA A 2 -9.00 32.21 18.90
CA ALA A 2 -7.97 32.82 18.03
C ALA A 2 -6.80 31.87 17.71
N SER A 3 -6.53 30.87 18.54
CA SER A 3 -5.40 29.95 18.42
C SER A 3 -5.63 28.76 17.47
N THR A 4 -6.88 28.42 17.14
CA THR A 4 -7.21 27.23 16.35
C THR A 4 -7.06 27.43 14.83
N LYS A 5 -7.36 28.61 14.33
CA LYS A 5 -7.25 28.93 12.90
C LYS A 5 -5.82 28.80 12.35
N PRO A 6 -4.79 29.41 12.98
CA PRO A 6 -3.42 29.28 12.49
C PRO A 6 -2.93 27.82 12.53
N LEU A 7 -3.32 27.04 13.54
CA LEU A 7 -2.99 25.62 13.62
C LEU A 7 -3.57 24.84 12.41
N LEU A 8 -4.85 25.04 12.09
CA LEU A 8 -5.53 24.38 10.98
C LEU A 8 -4.88 24.77 9.64
N VAL A 9 -4.53 26.06 9.46
CA VAL A 9 -3.84 26.52 8.25
C VAL A 9 -2.46 25.88 8.12
N THR A 10 -1.69 25.84 9.20
CA THR A 10 -0.36 25.21 9.19
C THR A 10 -0.45 23.72 8.86
N MET A 11 -1.40 23.01 9.47
CA MET A 11 -1.63 21.57 9.19
C MET A 11 -2.08 21.33 7.77
N LEU A 12 -2.93 22.20 7.21
CA LEU A 12 -3.35 22.12 5.81
C LEU A 12 -2.18 22.34 4.84
N ILE A 13 -1.33 23.34 5.11
CA ILE A 13 -0.15 23.63 4.28
C ILE A 13 0.83 22.45 4.32
N LEU A 14 1.13 21.91 5.50
CA LEU A 14 2.02 20.76 5.64
C LEU A 14 1.48 19.52 4.93
N LEU A 15 0.18 19.25 5.05
CA LEU A 15 -0.44 18.13 4.36
C LEU A 15 -0.47 18.33 2.84
N ALA A 16 -0.77 19.54 2.36
CA ALA A 16 -0.74 19.87 0.94
C ALA A 16 0.68 19.73 0.37
N ALA A 17 1.70 20.20 1.08
CA ALA A 17 3.10 20.02 0.70
C ALA A 17 3.47 18.51 0.65
N SER A 18 3.07 17.73 1.63
CA SER A 18 3.30 16.26 1.64
C SER A 18 2.59 15.57 0.47
N ALA A 19 1.36 15.95 0.16
CA ALA A 19 0.61 15.43 -0.98
C ALA A 19 1.25 15.83 -2.32
N ALA A 20 1.78 17.06 -2.43
CA ALA A 20 2.50 17.54 -3.61
C ALA A 20 3.82 16.78 -3.81
N LEU A 21 4.58 16.53 -2.75
CA LEU A 21 5.80 15.71 -2.83
C LEU A 21 5.48 14.26 -3.23
N CYS A 22 4.36 13.72 -2.79
CA CYS A 22 3.88 12.38 -3.12
C CYS A 22 2.85 12.38 -4.26
N TRP A 23 2.93 13.34 -5.20
CA TRP A 23 1.92 13.52 -6.25
C TRP A 23 1.64 12.27 -7.08
N GLN A 24 2.66 11.44 -7.35
CA GLN A 24 2.51 10.17 -8.06
C GLN A 24 1.63 9.19 -7.28
N THR A 25 1.80 9.13 -5.95
CA THR A 25 0.94 8.33 -5.06
C THR A 25 -0.49 8.87 -5.06
N MET A 26 -0.66 10.19 -5.05
CA MET A 26 -1.99 10.81 -5.12
C MET A 26 -2.70 10.49 -6.43
N LEU A 27 -2.02 10.67 -7.57
CA LEU A 27 -2.59 10.35 -8.88
C LEU A 27 -2.86 8.85 -9.05
N GLY A 28 -1.90 8.01 -8.67
CA GLY A 28 -2.05 6.54 -8.73
C GLY A 28 -3.19 6.04 -7.84
N GLY A 29 -3.32 6.61 -6.64
CA GLY A 29 -4.38 6.28 -5.70
C GLY A 29 -5.77 6.70 -6.18
N LEU A 30 -5.92 7.93 -6.68
CA LEU A 30 -7.18 8.43 -7.23
C LEU A 30 -7.58 7.69 -8.51
N ALA A 31 -6.63 7.42 -9.41
CA ALA A 31 -6.86 6.59 -10.60
C ALA A 31 -7.27 5.17 -10.22
N GLY A 32 -6.67 4.61 -9.16
CA GLY A 32 -7.02 3.30 -8.60
C GLY A 32 -8.44 3.25 -8.05
N LEU A 33 -8.92 4.35 -7.49
CA LEU A 33 -10.29 4.49 -6.98
C LEU A 33 -11.32 4.50 -8.12
N ILE A 34 -11.04 5.23 -9.20
CA ILE A 34 -11.91 5.35 -10.36
C ILE A 34 -11.89 4.05 -11.18
N ASN A 35 -10.73 3.44 -11.34
CA ASN A 35 -10.52 2.28 -12.18
C ASN A 35 -10.09 1.05 -11.35
N MET A 36 -11.01 0.51 -10.55
CA MET A 36 -10.77 -0.59 -9.59
C MET A 36 -10.11 -1.85 -10.18
N ARG A 37 -10.05 -1.98 -11.51
CA ARG A 37 -9.46 -3.15 -12.19
C ARG A 37 -7.96 -2.99 -12.47
N ARG A 38 -7.43 -1.76 -12.59
CA ARG A 38 -6.06 -1.50 -13.08
C ARG A 38 -5.21 -0.57 -12.20
N GLY A 39 -5.78 0.03 -11.15
CA GLY A 39 -5.06 0.97 -10.30
C GLY A 39 -4.07 0.31 -9.34
N ASN A 40 -3.00 1.01 -8.99
CA ASN A 40 -2.10 0.62 -7.92
C ASN A 40 -2.81 0.79 -6.58
N THR A 41 -3.18 -0.33 -5.99
CA THR A 41 -4.01 -0.38 -4.78
C THR A 41 -3.28 0.06 -3.52
N ALA A 42 -1.95 -0.03 -3.49
CA ALA A 42 -1.14 0.45 -2.37
C ALA A 42 -1.25 1.98 -2.19
N ASP A 43 -1.43 2.72 -3.28
CA ASP A 43 -1.56 4.17 -3.29
C ASP A 43 -2.96 4.66 -2.90
N THR A 44 -3.98 3.82 -3.04
CA THR A 44 -5.37 4.22 -2.86
C THR A 44 -5.66 4.67 -1.43
N MET A 45 -5.21 3.93 -0.43
CA MET A 45 -5.47 4.28 0.98
C MET A 45 -4.78 5.58 1.42
N PRO A 46 -3.48 5.80 1.16
CA PRO A 46 -2.83 7.08 1.49
C PRO A 46 -3.47 8.27 0.77
N ALA A 47 -3.84 8.11 -0.51
CA ALA A 47 -4.50 9.16 -1.27
C ALA A 47 -5.88 9.52 -0.71
N MET A 48 -6.70 8.52 -0.37
CA MET A 48 -8.01 8.74 0.26
C MET A 48 -7.88 9.43 1.62
N ALA A 49 -6.94 8.97 2.46
CA ALA A 49 -6.69 9.56 3.76
C ALA A 49 -6.25 11.03 3.64
N ALA A 50 -5.38 11.34 2.68
CA ALA A 50 -4.94 12.71 2.41
C ALA A 50 -6.10 13.60 1.94
N VAL A 51 -6.91 13.15 0.97
CA VAL A 51 -8.07 13.91 0.49
C VAL A 51 -9.09 14.13 1.61
N ALA A 52 -9.42 13.10 2.37
CA ALA A 52 -10.37 13.21 3.49
C ALA A 52 -9.86 14.20 4.55
N SER A 53 -8.56 14.19 4.86
CA SER A 53 -7.94 15.10 5.83
C SER A 53 -7.88 16.54 5.33
N ILE A 54 -7.64 16.76 4.04
CA ILE A 54 -7.71 18.09 3.41
C ILE A 54 -9.14 18.63 3.52
N LEU A 55 -10.13 17.82 3.15
CA LEU A 55 -11.55 18.21 3.25
C LEU A 55 -11.94 18.50 4.70
N GLN A 56 -11.48 17.70 5.66
CA GLN A 56 -11.70 17.93 7.08
C GLN A 56 -11.14 19.28 7.51
N CYS A 57 -9.91 19.62 7.13
CA CYS A 57 -9.30 20.91 7.45
C CYS A 57 -10.05 22.08 6.82
N ILE A 58 -10.48 21.96 5.57
CA ILE A 58 -11.26 23.01 4.87
C ILE A 58 -12.60 23.22 5.56
N MET A 59 -13.29 22.13 5.95
CA MET A 59 -14.55 22.22 6.69
C MET A 59 -14.38 22.98 8.02
N PHE A 60 -13.34 22.66 8.80
CA PHE A 60 -13.10 23.32 10.08
C PHE A 60 -12.61 24.76 9.93
N LEU A 61 -11.96 25.10 8.82
CA LEU A 61 -11.64 26.50 8.50
C LEU A 61 -12.88 27.30 8.13
N ALA A 62 -13.81 26.68 7.38
CA ALA A 62 -15.07 27.34 7.00
C ALA A 62 -16.03 27.50 8.21
N LYS A 63 -16.05 26.52 9.12
CA LYS A 63 -16.89 26.50 10.31
C LYS A 63 -16.07 26.15 11.55
N PRO A 64 -15.34 27.11 12.14
CA PRO A 64 -14.47 26.87 13.29
C PRO A 64 -15.23 26.38 14.54
N GLU A 65 -16.51 26.67 14.62
CA GLU A 65 -17.41 26.24 15.71
C GLU A 65 -17.55 24.71 15.79
N TRP A 66 -17.32 24.02 14.68
CA TRP A 66 -17.41 22.56 14.62
C TRP A 66 -16.16 21.86 15.11
N TYR A 67 -15.07 22.59 15.25
CA TYR A 67 -13.81 22.04 15.73
C TYR A 67 -13.69 22.17 17.25
N ASN A 68 -13.76 21.03 17.93
CA ASN A 68 -13.44 20.95 19.35
C ASN A 68 -12.18 20.06 19.51
N PRO A 69 -11.04 20.63 19.90
CA PRO A 69 -9.79 19.87 20.03
C PRO A 69 -9.84 18.78 21.11
N ALA A 70 -10.77 18.86 22.06
CA ALA A 70 -10.94 17.85 23.11
C ALA A 70 -11.67 16.58 22.62
N THR A 71 -12.49 16.70 21.56
CA THR A 71 -13.35 15.59 21.10
C THR A 71 -13.07 15.16 19.67
N LEU A 72 -12.45 15.99 18.86
CA LEU A 72 -12.19 15.74 17.44
C LEU A 72 -10.69 15.68 17.15
N CYS A 73 -10.21 14.52 16.72
CA CYS A 73 -8.85 14.33 16.25
C CYS A 73 -8.71 14.77 14.79
N LEU A 74 -7.69 15.58 14.50
CA LEU A 74 -7.31 15.91 13.13
C LEU A 74 -6.61 14.70 12.48
N MET A 75 -7.13 14.26 11.33
CA MET A 75 -6.57 13.13 10.58
C MET A 75 -5.32 13.48 9.76
N THR A 76 -4.83 14.72 9.85
CA THR A 76 -3.66 15.21 9.09
C THR A 76 -2.38 14.46 9.43
N GLY A 77 -2.10 14.19 10.71
CA GLY A 77 -0.94 13.42 11.16
C GLY A 77 -0.94 11.98 10.62
N PRO A 78 -1.98 11.19 10.88
CA PRO A 78 -2.13 9.86 10.31
C PRO A 78 -2.05 9.83 8.78
N ALA A 79 -2.64 10.79 8.08
CA ALA A 79 -2.58 10.86 6.61
C ALA A 79 -1.16 11.13 6.11
N ALA A 80 -0.41 12.04 6.74
CA ALA A 80 0.99 12.30 6.41
C ALA A 80 1.88 11.07 6.68
N LEU A 81 1.66 10.35 7.78
CA LEU A 81 2.36 9.11 8.08
C LEU A 81 2.08 8.01 7.04
N LEU A 82 0.84 7.87 6.57
CA LEU A 82 0.48 6.93 5.51
C LEU A 82 1.17 7.28 4.19
N LEU A 83 1.22 8.56 3.81
CA LEU A 83 1.95 9.02 2.62
C LEU A 83 3.45 8.71 2.73
N CYS A 84 4.05 9.03 3.87
CA CYS A 84 5.46 8.78 4.14
C CYS A 84 5.78 7.28 4.12
N GLY A 85 4.98 6.46 4.78
CA GLY A 85 5.14 5.00 4.80
C GLY A 85 5.02 4.39 3.41
N ASN A 86 4.08 4.86 2.59
CA ASN A 86 3.94 4.41 1.21
C ASN A 86 5.15 4.82 0.35
N ALA A 87 5.66 6.03 0.51
CA ALA A 87 6.85 6.50 -0.19
C ALA A 87 8.09 5.69 0.21
N ALA A 88 8.27 5.41 1.50
CA ALA A 88 9.34 4.55 2.00
C ALA A 88 9.23 3.11 1.44
N GLY A 89 8.04 2.55 1.40
CA GLY A 89 7.79 1.23 0.80
C GLY A 89 8.19 1.18 -0.67
N LYS A 90 7.82 2.19 -1.45
CA LYS A 90 8.23 2.32 -2.87
C LYS A 90 9.74 2.44 -3.04
N ALA A 91 10.41 3.19 -2.15
CA ALA A 91 11.87 3.32 -2.19
C ALA A 91 12.55 1.96 -1.92
N ILE A 92 12.09 1.21 -0.92
CA ILE A 92 12.60 -0.14 -0.62
C ILE A 92 12.39 -1.08 -1.82
N ASP A 93 11.21 -1.03 -2.44
CA ASP A 93 10.92 -1.84 -3.64
C ASP A 93 11.83 -1.49 -4.82
N ALA A 94 12.08 -0.20 -5.06
CA ALA A 94 12.99 0.25 -6.10
C ALA A 94 14.44 -0.20 -5.84
N HIS A 95 14.91 -0.13 -4.59
CA HIS A 95 16.20 -0.66 -4.19
C HIS A 95 16.29 -2.17 -4.42
N THR A 96 15.29 -2.92 -4.01
CA THR A 96 15.24 -4.38 -4.19
C THR A 96 15.30 -4.77 -5.67
N ILE A 97 14.57 -4.05 -6.54
CA ILE A 97 14.60 -4.29 -7.99
C ILE A 97 16.00 -3.98 -8.56
N ARG A 98 16.61 -2.87 -8.15
CA ARG A 98 17.94 -2.48 -8.55
C ARG A 98 18.99 -3.51 -8.14
N ASP A 99 18.96 -3.97 -6.89
CA ASP A 99 19.91 -4.95 -6.37
C ASP A 99 19.77 -6.28 -7.08
N ASN A 100 18.54 -6.74 -7.30
CA ASN A 100 18.26 -7.94 -8.08
C ASN A 100 18.74 -7.81 -9.54
N PHE A 101 18.54 -6.64 -10.16
CA PHE A 101 19.04 -6.39 -11.51
C PHE A 101 20.57 -6.42 -11.56
N THR A 102 21.25 -5.81 -10.59
CA THR A 102 22.70 -5.82 -10.49
C THR A 102 23.23 -7.26 -10.34
N LEU A 103 22.56 -8.07 -9.51
CA LEU A 103 22.90 -9.47 -9.34
C LEU A 103 22.77 -10.26 -10.65
N VAL A 104 21.66 -10.08 -11.37
CA VAL A 104 21.36 -10.79 -12.62
C VAL A 104 22.29 -10.34 -13.76
N SER A 105 22.71 -9.07 -13.79
CA SER A 105 23.57 -8.49 -14.80
C SER A 105 25.07 -8.73 -14.59
N ALA A 106 25.45 -9.26 -13.43
CA ALA A 106 26.87 -9.42 -13.05
C ALA A 106 27.67 -10.46 -13.84
N GLY A 107 27.12 -11.06 -14.90
CA GLY A 107 27.81 -11.97 -15.81
C GLY A 107 28.29 -13.29 -15.19
N MET A 108 27.95 -13.56 -13.94
CA MET A 108 28.26 -14.81 -13.27
C MET A 108 27.23 -15.89 -13.59
N ASP A 109 27.66 -17.16 -13.52
CA ASP A 109 26.73 -18.30 -13.62
C ASP A 109 25.81 -18.31 -12.40
N HIS A 110 24.54 -17.97 -12.61
CA HIS A 110 23.54 -17.97 -11.58
C HIS A 110 22.87 -19.34 -11.47
N ALA A 111 22.69 -19.81 -10.23
CA ALA A 111 21.93 -21.01 -9.92
C ALA A 111 20.66 -20.66 -9.15
N VAL A 112 19.52 -21.17 -9.59
CA VAL A 112 18.25 -21.04 -8.87
C VAL A 112 17.97 -22.31 -8.10
N ALA A 113 17.71 -22.16 -6.80
CA ALA A 113 17.22 -23.25 -5.99
C ALA A 113 15.69 -23.33 -6.09
N TYR A 114 15.16 -24.47 -6.44
CA TYR A 114 13.71 -24.72 -6.46
C TYR A 114 13.36 -26.00 -5.73
N ARG A 115 12.18 -26.01 -5.14
CA ARG A 115 11.68 -27.20 -4.46
C ARG A 115 11.26 -28.23 -5.49
N LEU A 116 11.77 -29.45 -5.36
CA LEU A 116 11.38 -30.58 -6.20
C LEU A 116 9.93 -30.96 -5.90
N LYS A 117 9.05 -30.87 -6.90
CA LYS A 117 7.61 -31.16 -6.76
C LYS A 117 7.22 -32.52 -7.35
N ASP A 118 8.09 -33.09 -8.19
CA ASP A 118 7.84 -34.38 -8.84
C ASP A 118 7.95 -35.52 -7.83
N ALA A 119 6.84 -36.18 -7.56
CA ALA A 119 6.76 -37.25 -6.57
C ALA A 119 7.60 -38.49 -6.96
N GLY A 120 7.78 -38.78 -8.25
CA GLY A 120 8.60 -39.88 -8.71
C GLY A 120 10.08 -39.65 -8.46
N VAL A 121 10.58 -38.48 -8.90
CA VAL A 121 11.97 -38.07 -8.69
C VAL A 121 12.25 -37.88 -7.19
N LEU A 122 11.30 -37.31 -6.44
CA LEU A 122 11.42 -37.15 -4.99
C LEU A 122 11.65 -38.50 -4.30
N ARG A 123 10.86 -39.51 -4.63
CA ARG A 123 11.02 -40.89 -4.08
C ARG A 123 12.40 -41.47 -4.39
N THR A 124 12.88 -41.28 -5.61
CA THR A 124 14.19 -41.83 -6.01
C THR A 124 15.34 -41.14 -5.28
N VAL A 125 15.28 -39.82 -5.13
CA VAL A 125 16.36 -39.02 -4.47
C VAL A 125 16.32 -39.20 -2.96
N THR A 126 15.15 -39.47 -2.39
CA THR A 126 14.98 -39.64 -0.92
C THR A 126 14.90 -41.10 -0.49
N ALA A 127 15.17 -42.03 -1.39
CA ALA A 127 15.21 -43.45 -1.06
C ALA A 127 16.27 -43.72 0.04
N GLY A 128 15.79 -44.20 1.20
CA GLY A 128 16.63 -44.41 2.36
C GLY A 128 16.60 -43.35 3.46
N LEU A 129 15.87 -42.24 3.27
CA LEU A 129 15.64 -41.24 4.31
C LEU A 129 14.43 -41.67 5.17
N ALA A 130 14.61 -41.60 6.49
CA ALA A 130 13.54 -41.97 7.45
C ALA A 130 12.43 -40.89 7.56
N GLU A 131 12.58 -39.77 6.89
CA GLU A 131 11.66 -38.62 7.00
C GLU A 131 10.42 -38.82 6.12
N PRO A 132 9.19 -38.74 6.64
CA PRO A 132 7.98 -39.08 5.88
C PRO A 132 7.64 -38.08 4.76
N ARG A 133 8.20 -36.84 4.79
CA ARG A 133 8.01 -35.80 3.78
C ARG A 133 9.26 -34.96 3.60
N PRO A 134 10.33 -35.48 3.00
CA PRO A 134 11.58 -34.74 2.83
C PRO A 134 11.39 -33.57 1.86
N ASN A 135 11.91 -32.41 2.24
CA ASN A 135 11.98 -31.23 1.39
C ASN A 135 13.31 -31.25 0.63
N VAL A 136 13.27 -31.55 -0.66
CA VAL A 136 14.46 -31.52 -1.52
C VAL A 136 14.51 -30.21 -2.30
N LEU A 137 15.62 -29.47 -2.13
CA LEU A 137 15.96 -28.31 -2.92
C LEU A 137 16.97 -28.72 -3.97
N VAL A 138 16.69 -28.40 -5.23
CA VAL A 138 17.58 -28.67 -6.36
C VAL A 138 18.09 -27.33 -6.87
N SER A 139 19.42 -27.24 -7.00
CA SER A 139 20.08 -26.10 -7.64
C SER A 139 20.29 -26.40 -9.12
N ARG A 140 19.84 -25.49 -9.98
CA ARG A 140 20.00 -25.59 -11.44
C ARG A 140 20.58 -24.28 -11.98
N PRO A 141 21.61 -24.33 -12.83
CA PRO A 141 22.09 -23.16 -13.53
C PRO A 141 20.97 -22.60 -14.42
N THR A 142 20.76 -21.30 -14.36
CA THR A 142 19.71 -20.64 -15.11
C THR A 142 20.21 -19.37 -15.77
N ARG A 143 19.72 -19.09 -16.97
CA ARG A 143 19.85 -17.80 -17.63
C ARG A 143 18.65 -16.93 -17.25
N LEU A 144 18.71 -16.31 -16.07
CA LEU A 144 17.62 -15.58 -15.46
C LEU A 144 17.11 -14.37 -16.26
N MET A 145 17.90 -13.83 -17.17
CA MET A 145 17.60 -12.56 -17.83
C MET A 145 16.27 -12.52 -18.56
N LYS A 146 15.84 -13.61 -19.19
CA LYS A 146 14.57 -13.65 -19.95
C LYS A 146 13.32 -13.65 -19.07
N GLY A 147 13.39 -14.14 -17.84
CA GLY A 147 12.26 -14.21 -16.89
C GLY A 147 12.25 -13.10 -15.86
N PHE A 148 13.36 -12.39 -15.69
CA PHE A 148 13.51 -11.41 -14.63
C PHE A 148 12.54 -10.22 -14.77
N LEU A 149 12.46 -9.61 -15.96
CA LEU A 149 11.55 -8.48 -16.21
C LEU A 149 10.08 -8.89 -16.04
N ALA A 150 9.70 -10.04 -16.58
CA ALA A 150 8.33 -10.56 -16.40
C ALA A 150 8.02 -10.92 -14.94
N GLY A 151 9.02 -11.38 -14.18
CA GLY A 151 8.89 -11.69 -12.76
C GLY A 151 8.85 -10.43 -11.87
N SER A 152 9.60 -9.38 -12.22
CA SER A 152 9.61 -8.11 -11.47
C SER A 152 8.29 -7.34 -11.58
N GLU A 153 7.56 -7.51 -12.70
CA GLU A 153 6.23 -6.91 -12.89
C GLU A 153 5.08 -7.76 -12.32
N SER A 154 5.37 -8.96 -11.82
CA SER A 154 4.32 -9.82 -11.27
C SER A 154 3.69 -9.18 -10.02
N ARG A 155 2.35 -9.07 -10.02
CA ARG A 155 1.61 -8.57 -8.87
C ARG A 155 1.88 -9.43 -7.64
N ARG A 156 2.36 -8.80 -6.58
CA ARG A 156 2.58 -9.46 -5.28
C ARG A 156 1.24 -9.90 -4.69
N THR A 157 1.25 -10.98 -3.93
CA THR A 157 0.05 -11.45 -3.19
C THR A 157 -0.45 -10.38 -2.22
N SER A 158 0.46 -9.56 -1.67
CA SER A 158 0.13 -8.41 -0.83
C SER A 158 -0.79 -7.40 -1.53
N ASP A 159 -0.61 -7.17 -2.84
CA ASP A 159 -1.43 -6.21 -3.59
C ASP A 159 -2.89 -6.66 -3.72
N LYS A 160 -3.11 -7.98 -3.85
CA LYS A 160 -4.47 -8.55 -3.87
C LYS A 160 -5.17 -8.38 -2.52
N ASN A 161 -4.45 -8.64 -1.43
CA ASN A 161 -4.99 -8.49 -0.08
C ASN A 161 -5.28 -7.02 0.25
N GLN A 162 -4.38 -6.11 -0.14
CA GLN A 162 -4.61 -4.66 0.03
C GLN A 162 -5.84 -4.19 -0.77
N GLN A 163 -6.05 -4.71 -1.97
CA GLN A 163 -7.22 -4.37 -2.78
C GLN A 163 -8.53 -4.80 -2.11
N GLN A 164 -8.57 -5.99 -1.54
CA GLN A 164 -9.74 -6.46 -0.80
C GLN A 164 -9.97 -5.61 0.45
N PHE A 165 -8.91 -5.32 1.19
CA PHE A 165 -8.99 -4.51 2.40
C PHE A 165 -9.45 -3.07 2.13
N ALA A 166 -8.93 -2.44 1.07
CA ALA A 166 -9.35 -1.10 0.66
C ALA A 166 -10.83 -1.04 0.27
N ARG A 167 -11.36 -2.08 -0.38
CA ARG A 167 -12.80 -2.17 -0.72
C ARG A 167 -13.68 -2.29 0.53
N ILE A 168 -13.26 -3.11 1.50
CA ILE A 168 -13.98 -3.27 2.76
C ILE A 168 -14.00 -1.95 3.52
N LEU A 169 -12.84 -1.28 3.63
CA LEU A 169 -12.75 0.02 4.31
C LEU A 169 -13.60 1.10 3.64
N LEU A 170 -13.60 1.15 2.30
CA LEU A 170 -14.46 2.07 1.56
C LEU A 170 -15.94 1.79 1.87
N GLY A 171 -16.35 0.52 1.83
CA GLY A 171 -17.71 0.11 2.15
C GLY A 171 -18.12 0.50 3.57
N CYS A 172 -17.25 0.23 4.56
CA CYS A 172 -17.47 0.63 5.95
C CYS A 172 -17.53 2.15 6.11
N GLY A 173 -16.67 2.90 5.41
CA GLY A 173 -16.67 4.37 5.44
C GLY A 173 -17.95 4.96 4.87
N VAL A 174 -18.43 4.45 3.74
CA VAL A 174 -19.71 4.87 3.14
C VAL A 174 -20.87 4.51 4.05
N ALA A 175 -20.90 3.32 4.62
CA ALA A 175 -21.94 2.89 5.56
C ALA A 175 -21.99 3.79 6.81
N ALA A 176 -20.82 4.09 7.41
CA ALA A 176 -20.72 4.98 8.55
C ALA A 176 -21.18 6.40 8.22
N PHE A 177 -20.83 6.90 7.03
CA PHE A 177 -21.27 8.22 6.56
C PHE A 177 -22.79 8.28 6.40
N LEU A 178 -23.40 7.28 5.74
CA LEU A 178 -24.85 7.19 5.57
C LEU A 178 -25.56 7.06 6.92
N PHE A 179 -25.04 6.25 7.83
CA PHE A 179 -25.58 6.11 9.18
C PHE A 179 -25.57 7.45 9.93
N THR A 180 -24.47 8.19 9.85
CA THR A 180 -24.35 9.51 10.48
C THR A 180 -25.35 10.51 9.90
N LEU A 181 -25.57 10.50 8.58
CA LEU A 181 -26.55 11.35 7.92
C LEU A 181 -27.98 11.02 8.35
N LEU A 182 -28.33 9.74 8.44
CA LEU A 182 -29.66 9.29 8.86
C LEU A 182 -29.92 9.65 10.33
N TYR A 183 -28.95 9.35 11.22
CA TYR A 183 -29.07 9.65 12.65
C TYR A 183 -29.20 11.15 12.94
N ARG A 184 -28.50 11.98 12.15
CA ARG A 184 -28.60 13.45 12.32
C ARG A 184 -29.93 14.02 11.84
N LYS A 185 -30.63 13.33 10.94
CA LYS A 185 -31.94 13.74 10.45
C LYS A 185 -33.05 13.50 11.47
N ASP A 186 -32.86 12.50 12.35
CA ASP A 186 -33.83 12.18 13.42
C ASP A 186 -33.60 13.01 14.70
N ALA A 187 -32.47 13.74 14.80
CA ALA A 187 -32.11 14.58 15.95
C ALA A 187 -32.41 16.08 15.75
N GLY A 188 -33.02 16.48 14.66
CA GLY A 188 -33.49 17.84 14.34
C GLY A 188 -34.99 17.90 14.20
#